data_d0d0942d8083ce471fb67013f2a6dea3
#
_entry.id   d0d0942d8083ce471fb67013f2a6dea3
#
_cell.length_a   1.000
_cell.length_b   1.000
_cell.length_c   1.000
_cell.angle_alpha   90.00
_cell.angle_beta   90.00
_cell.angle_gamma   90.00
#
_symmetry.space_group_name_H-M   'P 1'
#
loop_
_entity.id
_entity.type
_entity.pdbx_description
1 polymer ?
#
loop_
_entity_poly.entity_id
_entity_poly.type
_entity_poly.pdbx_seq_one_letter_code
_entity_poly.pdbx_strand_id
1 'polypeptide(L)'
;MHLLLRNLVSWEQLHNADPGYTVVIASMSALAPLVVANLRLAARQANARMRELILVVDCPADRIPDTIHAAVHECSEFMRIRVLGYTDWQHFVTCRLKWGWVYSWLSWSLAIAHSATRAVIIHDLDALPIFPGLFESLYDNWLDSGAEFCGIQRYRGNGVSDEMNLVTTFELALDAGYLRERFRPFDLFNKLRLMEGRLIDFDTMLHVQMQSRCRALREVFQSLLVHPSAVVCQCTDFVAGRTTFAGRSHNLLMLPYFFFLGGDSAMLFTISRQLDRVHRETIRLLGRRLHTDGILPSHWAWMEKQIRRLEQAVVGYSRPEVAEYLAGFIDRAGEFRTVGREIGPLAVNDS
;
A
#
# COMPACT_ATOMS: atom_id res chain seq x y z
N MET A 1 8.82 -11.64 -23.31
CA MET A 1 8.46 -10.95 -22.06
C MET A 1 8.90 -11.73 -20.82
N HIS A 2 8.41 -12.97 -20.60
CA HIS A 2 8.80 -13.78 -19.42
C HIS A 2 10.32 -13.94 -19.23
N LEU A 3 11.11 -14.11 -20.30
CA LEU A 3 12.56 -14.22 -20.22
C LEU A 3 13.23 -12.92 -19.75
N LEU A 4 12.68 -11.76 -20.12
CA LEU A 4 13.18 -10.45 -19.66
C LEU A 4 12.93 -10.26 -18.16
N LEU A 5 11.72 -10.54 -17.69
CA LEU A 5 11.38 -10.37 -16.29
C LEU A 5 12.16 -11.31 -15.36
N ARG A 6 12.41 -12.56 -15.79
CA ARG A 6 13.16 -13.54 -14.98
C ARG A 6 14.56 -13.10 -14.59
N ASN A 7 15.18 -12.21 -15.35
CA ASN A 7 16.55 -11.76 -15.16
C ASN A 7 16.65 -10.38 -14.48
N LEU A 8 15.50 -9.79 -14.08
CA LEU A 8 15.52 -8.48 -13.43
C LEU A 8 15.99 -8.55 -11.98
N VAL A 9 15.77 -9.66 -11.30
CA VAL A 9 16.17 -9.86 -9.91
C VAL A 9 16.49 -11.31 -9.66
N SER A 10 17.49 -11.55 -8.82
CA SER A 10 17.88 -12.86 -8.30
C SER A 10 18.09 -12.74 -6.80
N TRP A 11 18.03 -13.88 -6.12
CA TRP A 11 18.44 -13.97 -4.72
C TRP A 11 19.17 -15.29 -4.46
N GLU A 12 19.94 -15.29 -3.40
CA GLU A 12 20.58 -16.45 -2.82
C GLU A 12 19.78 -16.94 -1.60
N GLN A 13 20.05 -18.14 -1.14
CA GLN A 13 19.47 -18.64 0.09
C GLN A 13 19.88 -17.73 1.28
N LEU A 14 18.97 -17.59 2.23
CA LEU A 14 19.23 -16.80 3.44
C LEU A 14 19.97 -17.69 4.45
N HIS A 15 21.27 -17.44 4.60
CA HIS A 15 22.08 -18.08 5.61
C HIS A 15 22.30 -17.13 6.78
N ASN A 16 22.24 -17.65 8.02
CA ASN A 16 22.49 -16.87 9.24
C ASN A 16 21.65 -15.61 9.37
N ALA A 17 20.32 -15.79 9.34
CA ALA A 17 19.40 -14.65 9.45
C ALA A 17 19.59 -13.87 10.76
N ASP A 18 19.60 -12.56 10.65
CA ASP A 18 19.57 -11.65 11.81
C ASP A 18 18.26 -11.84 12.60
N PRO A 19 18.30 -11.67 13.94
CA PRO A 19 17.09 -11.69 14.75
C PRO A 19 16.22 -10.45 14.47
N GLY A 20 14.90 -10.60 14.67
CA GLY A 20 13.92 -9.55 14.45
C GLY A 20 13.29 -9.59 13.05
N TYR A 21 12.81 -8.46 12.58
CA TYR A 21 12.11 -8.36 11.30
C TYR A 21 12.53 -7.14 10.49
N THR A 22 12.35 -7.24 9.18
CA THR A 22 12.51 -6.15 8.22
C THR A 22 11.14 -5.69 7.72
N VAL A 23 10.89 -4.39 7.68
CA VAL A 23 9.71 -3.81 7.00
C VAL A 23 10.11 -3.38 5.59
N VAL A 24 9.24 -3.63 4.63
CA VAL A 24 9.46 -3.31 3.22
C VAL A 24 8.38 -2.37 2.73
N ILE A 25 8.78 -1.23 2.17
CA ILE A 25 7.91 -0.30 1.46
C ILE A 25 8.32 -0.25 0.00
N ALA A 26 7.44 -0.73 -0.90
CA ALA A 26 7.59 -0.53 -2.33
C ALA A 26 7.01 0.83 -2.71
N SER A 27 7.81 1.71 -3.32
CA SER A 27 7.41 3.10 -3.54
C SER A 27 7.58 3.56 -4.98
N MET A 28 6.78 4.54 -5.36
CA MET A 28 6.85 5.22 -6.65
C MET A 28 7.42 6.62 -6.47
N SER A 29 8.49 6.93 -7.19
CA SER A 29 9.14 8.25 -7.19
C SER A 29 8.16 9.39 -7.56
N ALA A 30 7.20 9.11 -8.45
CA ALA A 30 6.14 10.05 -8.83
C ALA A 30 5.17 10.41 -7.69
N LEU A 31 5.12 9.62 -6.62
CA LEU A 31 4.30 9.82 -5.43
C LEU A 31 5.16 10.20 -4.20
N ALA A 32 6.27 10.89 -4.42
CA ALA A 32 7.23 11.24 -3.37
C ALA A 32 6.60 11.80 -2.08
N PRO A 33 5.59 12.70 -2.10
CA PRO A 33 4.97 13.17 -0.87
C PRO A 33 4.25 12.06 -0.10
N LEU A 34 3.60 11.11 -0.78
CA LEU A 34 3.00 9.94 -0.14
C LEU A 34 4.08 9.03 0.47
N VAL A 35 5.21 8.84 -0.23
CA VAL A 35 6.36 8.09 0.31
C VAL A 35 6.86 8.73 1.60
N VAL A 36 7.02 10.05 1.62
CA VAL A 36 7.44 10.80 2.82
C VAL A 36 6.44 10.63 3.97
N ALA A 37 5.14 10.77 3.68
CA ALA A 37 4.09 10.58 4.69
C ALA A 37 4.13 9.17 5.29
N ASN A 38 4.17 8.14 4.45
CA ASN A 38 4.19 6.74 4.90
C ASN A 38 5.47 6.44 5.67
N LEU A 39 6.63 6.87 5.18
CA LEU A 39 7.92 6.65 5.85
C LEU A 39 7.95 7.24 7.26
N ARG A 40 7.46 8.47 7.45
CA ARG A 40 7.34 9.11 8.76
C ARG A 40 6.42 8.35 9.71
N LEU A 41 5.31 7.83 9.20
CA LEU A 41 4.37 7.05 10.00
C LEU A 41 4.93 5.66 10.33
N ALA A 42 5.62 5.03 9.38
CA ALA A 42 6.32 3.76 9.61
C ALA A 42 7.46 3.92 10.63
N ALA A 43 8.20 5.04 10.60
CA ALA A 43 9.25 5.32 11.57
C ALA A 43 8.72 5.41 13.02
N ARG A 44 7.47 5.86 13.22
CA ARG A 44 6.81 5.86 14.53
C ARG A 44 6.50 4.46 15.07
N GLN A 45 6.60 3.42 14.22
CA GLN A 45 6.45 2.01 14.59
C GLN A 45 7.78 1.37 15.03
N ALA A 46 8.89 2.12 14.98
CA ALA A 46 10.21 1.61 15.32
C ALA A 46 10.26 1.04 16.74
N ASN A 47 10.86 -0.14 16.88
CA ASN A 47 11.09 -0.82 18.15
C ASN A 47 12.36 -1.66 18.07
N ALA A 48 12.79 -2.23 19.21
CA ALA A 48 14.06 -2.96 19.32
C ALA A 48 14.13 -4.23 18.43
N ARG A 49 12.99 -4.78 18.01
CA ARG A 49 12.94 -5.98 17.15
C ARG A 49 12.90 -5.62 15.66
N MET A 50 12.57 -4.39 15.31
CA MET A 50 12.61 -3.91 13.93
C MET A 50 14.06 -3.67 13.51
N ARG A 51 14.63 -4.61 12.75
CA ARG A 51 16.04 -4.57 12.36
C ARG A 51 16.36 -3.45 11.38
N GLU A 52 15.50 -3.31 10.36
CA GLU A 52 15.59 -2.24 9.36
C GLU A 52 14.26 -2.05 8.62
N LEU A 53 14.14 -0.90 7.97
CA LEU A 53 13.16 -0.66 6.92
C LEU A 53 13.89 -0.60 5.58
N ILE A 54 13.42 -1.37 4.60
CA ILE A 54 13.89 -1.30 3.21
C ILE A 54 12.87 -0.51 2.39
N LEU A 55 13.27 0.67 1.93
CA LEU A 55 12.49 1.49 1.01
C LEU A 55 12.99 1.20 -0.42
N VAL A 56 12.15 0.62 -1.26
CA VAL A 56 12.47 0.40 -2.67
C VAL A 56 11.78 1.46 -3.52
N VAL A 57 12.56 2.25 -4.26
CA VAL A 57 12.05 3.31 -5.14
C VAL A 57 12.16 2.87 -6.60
N ASP A 58 11.13 3.10 -7.40
CA ASP A 58 10.97 2.64 -8.78
C ASP A 58 11.83 3.39 -9.83
N CYS A 59 12.88 4.06 -9.40
CA CYS A 59 13.82 4.77 -10.26
C CYS A 59 15.27 4.48 -9.87
N PRO A 60 16.26 4.77 -10.74
CA PRO A 60 17.67 4.72 -10.41
C PRO A 60 18.01 5.57 -9.19
N ALA A 61 19.03 5.15 -8.44
CA ALA A 61 19.40 5.76 -7.16
C ALA A 61 19.71 7.26 -7.29
N ASP A 62 20.33 7.67 -8.40
CA ASP A 62 20.67 9.06 -8.72
C ASP A 62 19.44 9.92 -9.13
N ARG A 63 18.27 9.30 -9.30
CA ARG A 63 17.00 9.96 -9.66
C ARG A 63 15.97 9.92 -8.55
N ILE A 64 16.33 9.40 -7.39
CA ILE A 64 15.43 9.42 -6.22
C ILE A 64 15.22 10.88 -5.80
N PRO A 65 13.96 11.35 -5.65
CA PRO A 65 13.66 12.72 -5.23
C PRO A 65 14.35 13.12 -3.92
N ASP A 66 14.91 14.33 -3.88
CA ASP A 66 15.59 14.88 -2.68
C ASP A 66 14.69 14.88 -1.45
N THR A 67 13.37 15.06 -1.64
CA THR A 67 12.40 15.01 -0.54
C THR A 67 12.33 13.64 0.12
N ILE A 68 12.53 12.57 -0.64
CA ILE A 68 12.62 11.20 -0.10
C ILE A 68 13.93 11.06 0.68
N HIS A 69 15.06 11.51 0.13
CA HIS A 69 16.36 11.47 0.83
C HIS A 69 16.31 12.26 2.16
N ALA A 70 15.70 13.44 2.16
CA ALA A 70 15.52 14.25 3.37
C ALA A 70 14.67 13.52 4.43
N ALA A 71 13.56 12.88 4.02
CA ALA A 71 12.73 12.11 4.92
C ALA A 71 13.44 10.85 5.45
N VAL A 72 14.24 10.18 4.62
CA VAL A 72 15.07 9.04 5.05
C VAL A 72 16.07 9.50 6.11
N HIS A 73 16.75 10.62 5.89
CA HIS A 73 17.69 11.18 6.86
C HIS A 73 17.00 11.50 8.19
N GLU A 74 15.84 12.19 8.16
CA GLU A 74 15.01 12.51 9.32
C GLU A 74 14.62 11.23 10.09
N CYS A 75 14.10 10.23 9.40
CA CYS A 75 13.61 9.00 10.01
C CYS A 75 14.74 8.06 10.47
N SER A 76 15.97 8.22 9.96
CA SER A 76 17.13 7.39 10.34
C SER A 76 17.60 7.63 11.76
N GLU A 77 17.10 8.68 12.43
CA GLU A 77 17.31 8.89 13.88
C GLU A 77 16.56 7.85 14.73
N PHE A 78 15.48 7.28 14.21
CA PHE A 78 14.62 6.33 14.95
C PHE A 78 14.87 4.88 14.58
N MET A 79 15.35 4.60 13.36
CA MET A 79 15.50 3.27 12.83
C MET A 79 16.51 3.21 11.69
N ARG A 80 17.09 2.04 11.45
CA ARG A 80 17.90 1.82 10.25
C ARG A 80 17.01 1.80 9.01
N ILE A 81 17.30 2.67 8.04
CA ILE A 81 16.62 2.68 6.74
C ILE A 81 17.64 2.39 5.64
N ARG A 82 17.31 1.43 4.79
CA ARG A 82 18.05 1.12 3.57
C ARG A 82 17.22 1.52 2.37
N VAL A 83 17.76 2.38 1.52
CA VAL A 83 17.11 2.78 0.28
C VAL A 83 17.68 1.97 -0.88
N LEU A 84 16.83 1.35 -1.67
CA LEU A 84 17.17 0.64 -2.89
C LEU A 84 16.50 1.33 -4.07
N GLY A 85 17.29 1.77 -5.05
CA GLY A 85 16.79 2.22 -6.35
C GLY A 85 16.82 1.07 -7.36
N TYR A 86 16.02 1.17 -8.40
CA TYR A 86 16.11 0.29 -9.55
C TYR A 86 17.45 0.55 -10.30
N THR A 87 17.97 -0.48 -10.95
CA THR A 87 18.98 -0.28 -11.98
C THR A 87 18.36 0.41 -13.19
N ASP A 88 19.19 1.03 -14.06
CA ASP A 88 18.68 1.64 -15.31
C ASP A 88 17.92 0.63 -16.17
N TRP A 89 18.34 -0.63 -16.19
CA TRP A 89 17.67 -1.68 -16.93
C TRP A 89 16.30 -2.05 -16.32
N GLN A 90 16.22 -2.21 -15.00
CA GLN A 90 14.95 -2.46 -14.30
C GLN A 90 13.98 -1.31 -14.53
N HIS A 91 14.44 -0.07 -14.40
CA HIS A 91 13.65 1.13 -14.65
C HIS A 91 13.16 1.21 -16.10
N PHE A 92 14.04 0.97 -17.07
CA PHE A 92 13.68 0.93 -18.49
C PHE A 92 12.58 -0.08 -18.77
N VAL A 93 12.70 -1.32 -18.27
CA VAL A 93 11.72 -2.38 -18.49
C VAL A 93 10.37 -2.03 -17.85
N THR A 94 10.36 -1.56 -16.59
CA THR A 94 9.13 -1.21 -15.87
C THR A 94 8.42 -0.03 -16.52
N CYS A 95 9.15 1.00 -16.96
CA CYS A 95 8.59 2.15 -17.70
C CYS A 95 8.01 1.79 -19.06
N ARG A 96 8.51 0.74 -19.70
CA ARG A 96 7.97 0.24 -20.99
C ARG A 96 6.70 -0.58 -20.78
N LEU A 97 6.65 -1.41 -19.75
CA LEU A 97 5.49 -2.26 -19.46
C LEU A 97 4.36 -1.47 -18.80
N LYS A 98 4.67 -0.55 -17.90
CA LYS A 98 3.70 0.26 -17.14
C LYS A 98 2.61 -0.54 -16.43
N TRP A 99 2.93 -1.74 -15.97
CA TRP A 99 2.01 -2.61 -15.25
C TRP A 99 2.26 -2.53 -13.75
N GLY A 100 1.22 -2.20 -12.97
CA GLY A 100 1.32 -2.04 -11.52
C GLY A 100 1.94 -3.26 -10.82
N TRP A 101 1.50 -4.48 -11.18
CA TRP A 101 2.03 -5.73 -10.60
C TRP A 101 3.50 -6.00 -10.93
N VAL A 102 4.07 -5.44 -12.03
CA VAL A 102 5.52 -5.55 -12.30
C VAL A 102 6.30 -4.74 -11.29
N TYR A 103 5.83 -3.53 -10.94
CA TYR A 103 6.45 -2.68 -9.94
C TYR A 103 6.39 -3.34 -8.55
N SER A 104 5.21 -3.82 -8.12
CA SER A 104 5.05 -4.49 -6.82
C SER A 104 5.95 -5.72 -6.72
N TRP A 105 5.87 -6.63 -7.72
CA TRP A 105 6.69 -7.82 -7.75
C TRP A 105 8.19 -7.52 -7.71
N LEU A 106 8.68 -6.60 -8.54
CA LEU A 106 10.11 -6.29 -8.62
C LEU A 106 10.60 -5.66 -7.31
N SER A 107 9.86 -4.67 -6.78
CA SER A 107 10.25 -3.99 -5.54
C SER A 107 10.25 -4.94 -4.35
N TRP A 108 9.22 -5.77 -4.19
CA TRP A 108 9.17 -6.74 -3.10
C TRP A 108 10.24 -7.80 -3.24
N SER A 109 10.50 -8.29 -4.47
CA SER A 109 11.57 -9.27 -4.71
C SER A 109 12.95 -8.71 -4.42
N LEU A 110 13.22 -7.45 -4.79
CA LEU A 110 14.48 -6.76 -4.45
C LEU A 110 14.64 -6.63 -2.94
N ALA A 111 13.61 -6.21 -2.24
CA ALA A 111 13.68 -6.06 -0.79
C ALA A 111 13.89 -7.40 -0.08
N ILE A 112 13.18 -8.46 -0.49
CA ILE A 112 13.36 -9.83 0.05
C ILE A 112 14.79 -10.33 -0.24
N ALA A 113 15.34 -10.06 -1.42
CA ALA A 113 16.71 -10.43 -1.78
C ALA A 113 17.76 -9.78 -0.86
N HIS A 114 17.48 -8.54 -0.43
CA HIS A 114 18.40 -7.74 0.39
C HIS A 114 18.12 -7.81 1.89
N SER A 115 17.00 -8.40 2.32
CA SER A 115 16.73 -8.58 3.75
C SER A 115 17.72 -9.54 4.40
N ALA A 116 18.22 -9.16 5.57
CA ALA A 116 19.04 -10.02 6.43
C ALA A 116 18.22 -10.79 7.46
N THR A 117 16.95 -10.45 7.68
CA THR A 117 16.07 -11.12 8.63
C THR A 117 15.24 -12.21 7.97
N ARG A 118 14.86 -13.22 8.75
CA ARG A 118 13.94 -14.26 8.29
C ARG A 118 12.51 -13.74 8.14
N ALA A 119 12.05 -12.93 9.10
CA ALA A 119 10.75 -12.29 9.02
C ALA A 119 10.84 -11.00 8.18
N VAL A 120 10.02 -10.90 7.15
CA VAL A 120 9.85 -9.70 6.33
C VAL A 120 8.38 -9.31 6.33
N ILE A 121 8.10 -8.03 6.59
CA ILE A 121 6.76 -7.47 6.55
C ILE A 121 6.64 -6.59 5.31
N ILE A 122 5.80 -7.01 4.38
CA ILE A 122 5.41 -6.18 3.24
C ILE A 122 4.38 -5.18 3.72
N HIS A 123 4.68 -3.90 3.54
CA HIS A 123 3.83 -2.78 3.91
C HIS A 123 3.53 -1.95 2.66
N ASP A 124 2.24 -1.76 2.35
CA ASP A 124 1.84 -1.03 1.16
C ASP A 124 2.04 0.48 1.31
N LEU A 125 2.39 1.14 0.22
CA LEU A 125 2.64 2.59 0.19
C LEU A 125 1.41 3.41 0.59
N ASP A 126 0.20 2.95 0.26
CA ASP A 126 -1.05 3.62 0.57
C ASP A 126 -1.73 3.09 1.86
N ALA A 127 -1.06 2.20 2.59
CA ALA A 127 -1.44 1.81 3.94
C ALA A 127 -0.71 2.70 4.96
N LEU A 128 -1.44 3.55 5.67
CA LEU A 128 -0.86 4.51 6.61
C LEU A 128 -1.10 4.06 8.06
N PRO A 129 -0.04 3.64 8.80
CA PRO A 129 -0.16 3.24 10.20
C PRO A 129 -0.61 4.42 11.06
N ILE A 130 -1.61 4.23 11.92
CA ILE A 130 -2.12 5.30 12.79
C ILE A 130 -1.88 5.05 14.27
N PHE A 131 -1.62 3.80 14.66
CA PHE A 131 -1.30 3.48 16.05
C PHE A 131 0.00 2.70 16.15
N PRO A 132 0.79 2.88 17.24
CA PRO A 132 2.00 2.10 17.49
C PRO A 132 1.73 0.60 17.56
N GLY A 133 2.73 -0.21 17.21
CA GLY A 133 2.69 -1.66 17.39
C GLY A 133 2.08 -2.45 16.22
N LEU A 134 1.73 -1.83 15.09
CA LEU A 134 1.23 -2.55 13.92
C LEU A 134 2.20 -3.63 13.46
N PHE A 135 3.44 -3.26 13.17
CA PHE A 135 4.45 -4.20 12.65
C PHE A 135 4.88 -5.21 13.70
N GLU A 136 5.03 -4.77 14.96
CA GLU A 136 5.38 -5.67 16.06
C GLU A 136 4.29 -6.72 16.28
N SER A 137 3.03 -6.31 16.31
CA SER A 137 1.90 -7.21 16.43
C SER A 137 1.83 -8.22 15.28
N LEU A 138 2.16 -7.81 14.06
CA LEU A 138 2.20 -8.70 12.91
C LEU A 138 3.35 -9.70 12.99
N TYR A 139 4.51 -9.25 13.46
CA TYR A 139 5.66 -10.10 13.72
C TYR A 139 5.40 -11.14 14.82
N ASP A 140 4.75 -10.73 15.93
CA ASP A 140 4.39 -11.66 17.02
C ASP A 140 3.46 -12.77 16.51
N ASN A 141 2.46 -12.41 15.73
CA ASN A 141 1.56 -13.42 15.15
C ASN A 141 2.24 -14.37 14.19
N TRP A 142 3.16 -13.84 13.39
CA TRP A 142 3.95 -14.64 12.50
C TRP A 142 4.80 -15.65 13.30
N LEU A 143 5.45 -15.22 14.39
CA LEU A 143 6.21 -16.08 15.30
C LEU A 143 5.34 -17.15 15.95
N ASP A 144 4.22 -16.73 16.55
CA ASP A 144 3.33 -17.61 17.30
C ASP A 144 2.65 -18.66 16.41
N SER A 145 2.33 -18.28 15.17
CA SER A 145 1.68 -19.19 14.22
C SER A 145 2.64 -20.19 13.58
N GLY A 146 3.93 -19.90 13.53
CA GLY A 146 4.91 -20.68 12.76
C GLY A 146 4.60 -20.72 11.25
N ALA A 147 3.80 -19.77 10.74
CA ALA A 147 3.35 -19.75 9.37
C ALA A 147 4.43 -19.18 8.43
N GLU A 148 4.46 -19.67 7.20
CA GLU A 148 5.29 -19.06 6.15
C GLU A 148 4.73 -17.70 5.69
N PHE A 149 3.40 -17.50 5.85
CA PHE A 149 2.71 -16.24 5.52
C PHE A 149 1.67 -15.92 6.59
N CYS A 150 1.72 -14.72 7.14
CA CYS A 150 0.75 -14.20 8.12
C CYS A 150 0.23 -12.85 7.64
N GLY A 151 -1.01 -12.81 7.17
CA GLY A 151 -1.66 -11.59 6.68
C GLY A 151 -2.72 -11.09 7.64
N ILE A 152 -3.26 -9.92 7.32
CA ILE A 152 -4.29 -9.26 8.14
C ILE A 152 -5.71 -9.49 7.63
N GLN A 153 -5.84 -9.93 6.40
CA GLN A 153 -7.14 -10.17 5.74
C GLN A 153 -7.02 -11.34 4.78
N ARG A 154 -8.14 -12.08 4.59
CA ARG A 154 -8.21 -13.08 3.52
C ARG A 154 -8.30 -12.40 2.17
N TYR A 155 -7.56 -12.94 1.21
CA TYR A 155 -7.69 -12.50 -0.17
C TYR A 155 -8.98 -13.07 -0.78
N ARG A 156 -9.75 -12.17 -1.38
CA ARG A 156 -10.99 -12.51 -2.11
C ARG A 156 -10.97 -11.83 -3.46
N GLY A 157 -11.46 -12.51 -4.48
CA GLY A 157 -11.53 -11.97 -5.84
C GLY A 157 -10.66 -12.74 -6.83
N ASN A 158 -10.68 -12.34 -8.07
CA ASN A 158 -9.89 -12.92 -9.18
C ASN A 158 -10.02 -14.45 -9.32
N GLY A 159 -11.16 -15.03 -8.94
CA GLY A 159 -11.42 -16.47 -8.96
C GLY A 159 -10.88 -17.25 -7.75
N VAL A 160 -10.21 -16.59 -6.81
CA VAL A 160 -9.74 -17.21 -5.55
C VAL A 160 -10.95 -17.51 -4.67
N SER A 161 -11.04 -18.75 -4.17
CA SER A 161 -12.08 -19.16 -3.21
C SER A 161 -11.59 -19.14 -1.77
N ASP A 162 -12.51 -19.08 -0.82
CA ASP A 162 -12.17 -19.04 0.62
C ASP A 162 -11.44 -20.33 1.08
N GLU A 163 -11.69 -21.48 0.43
CA GLU A 163 -11.03 -22.75 0.73
C GLU A 163 -9.53 -22.72 0.43
N MET A 164 -9.10 -21.86 -0.50
CA MET A 164 -7.67 -21.68 -0.78
C MET A 164 -6.92 -21.04 0.38
N ASN A 165 -7.64 -20.40 1.30
CA ASN A 165 -7.10 -19.81 2.52
C ASN A 165 -5.92 -18.87 2.29
N LEU A 166 -5.96 -18.08 1.20
CA LEU A 166 -4.92 -17.10 0.88
C LEU A 166 -5.12 -15.82 1.69
N VAL A 167 -4.03 -15.19 2.05
CA VAL A 167 -4.03 -13.89 2.72
C VAL A 167 -3.59 -12.78 1.76
N THR A 168 -4.07 -11.57 2.00
CA THR A 168 -3.70 -10.39 1.21
C THR A 168 -2.20 -10.13 1.27
N THR A 169 -1.70 -9.44 0.26
CA THR A 169 -0.27 -9.14 0.12
C THR A 169 0.12 -7.77 0.70
N PHE A 170 -0.86 -6.97 1.13
CA PHE A 170 -0.60 -5.80 1.95
C PHE A 170 -0.60 -6.17 3.43
N GLU A 171 0.28 -5.55 4.22
CA GLU A 171 0.50 -5.91 5.63
C GLU A 171 0.70 -7.43 5.79
N LEU A 172 1.67 -7.96 5.06
CA LEU A 172 1.98 -9.38 5.01
C LEU A 172 3.31 -9.66 5.68
N ALA A 173 3.32 -10.36 6.82
CA ALA A 173 4.53 -10.97 7.35
C ALA A 173 4.79 -12.30 6.64
N LEU A 174 6.02 -12.50 6.17
CA LEU A 174 6.44 -13.68 5.42
C LEU A 174 7.80 -14.20 5.87
N ASP A 175 8.03 -15.49 5.65
CA ASP A 175 9.31 -16.15 5.86
C ASP A 175 10.21 -16.00 4.62
N ALA A 176 11.15 -15.05 4.67
CA ALA A 176 12.10 -14.83 3.58
C ALA A 176 13.05 -16.01 3.36
N GLY A 177 13.38 -16.76 4.42
CA GLY A 177 14.17 -17.99 4.33
C GLY A 177 13.44 -19.05 3.51
N TYR A 178 12.17 -19.30 3.84
CA TYR A 178 11.32 -20.22 3.07
C TYR A 178 11.19 -19.81 1.59
N LEU A 179 10.97 -18.51 1.32
CA LEU A 179 10.85 -18.03 -0.05
C LEU A 179 12.16 -18.20 -0.83
N ARG A 180 13.27 -17.77 -0.25
CA ARG A 180 14.58 -17.79 -0.93
C ARG A 180 15.16 -19.19 -1.11
N GLU A 181 14.76 -20.14 -0.26
CA GLU A 181 15.12 -21.54 -0.43
C GLU A 181 14.32 -22.25 -1.53
N ARG A 182 12.99 -21.97 -1.61
CA ARG A 182 12.07 -22.77 -2.41
C ARG A 182 11.69 -22.18 -3.76
N PHE A 183 11.83 -20.87 -3.92
CA PHE A 183 11.32 -20.17 -5.07
C PHE A 183 12.41 -19.29 -5.70
N ARG A 184 12.20 -18.97 -6.98
CA ARG A 184 12.92 -17.88 -7.65
C ARG A 184 12.09 -16.61 -7.55
N PRO A 185 12.69 -15.41 -7.64
CA PRO A 185 11.92 -14.15 -7.60
C PRO A 185 10.74 -14.12 -8.56
N PHE A 186 10.91 -14.67 -9.77
CA PHE A 186 9.85 -14.71 -10.77
C PHE A 186 8.67 -15.63 -10.39
N ASP A 187 8.82 -16.53 -9.44
CA ASP A 187 7.71 -17.36 -8.97
C ASP A 187 6.69 -16.57 -8.15
N LEU A 188 7.09 -15.42 -7.61
CA LEU A 188 6.22 -14.48 -6.90
C LEU A 188 5.36 -13.63 -7.84
N PHE A 189 5.72 -13.57 -9.14
CA PHE A 189 4.98 -12.78 -10.12
C PHE A 189 3.58 -13.34 -10.36
N ASN A 190 2.66 -12.46 -10.74
CA ASN A 190 1.25 -12.81 -11.05
C ASN A 190 1.15 -14.01 -11.98
N LYS A 191 0.24 -14.92 -11.68
CA LYS A 191 0.04 -16.15 -12.46
C LYS A 191 -1.42 -16.41 -12.74
N LEU A 192 -1.72 -16.60 -14.01
CA LEU A 192 -3.02 -17.08 -14.46
C LEU A 192 -3.03 -18.60 -14.50
N ARG A 193 -3.99 -19.23 -13.83
CA ARG A 193 -4.13 -20.70 -13.75
C ARG A 193 -5.58 -21.12 -13.98
N LEU A 194 -5.75 -22.19 -14.72
CA LEU A 194 -7.03 -22.91 -14.80
C LEU A 194 -7.00 -24.02 -13.73
N MET A 195 -7.88 -23.93 -12.73
CA MET A 195 -8.00 -24.89 -11.66
C MET A 195 -9.48 -25.26 -11.50
N GLU A 196 -9.79 -26.55 -11.50
CA GLU A 196 -11.16 -27.06 -11.35
C GLU A 196 -12.19 -26.37 -12.28
N GLY A 197 -11.78 -26.10 -13.53
CA GLY A 197 -12.61 -25.43 -14.53
C GLY A 197 -12.79 -23.92 -14.32
N ARG A 198 -12.14 -23.31 -13.34
CA ARG A 198 -12.17 -21.87 -13.07
C ARG A 198 -10.83 -21.23 -13.41
N LEU A 199 -10.90 -20.08 -14.05
CA LEU A 199 -9.71 -19.26 -14.30
C LEU A 199 -9.43 -18.41 -13.05
N ILE A 200 -8.24 -18.59 -12.47
CA ILE A 200 -7.79 -17.86 -11.29
C ILE A 200 -6.63 -16.97 -11.69
N ASP A 201 -6.76 -15.69 -11.44
CA ASP A 201 -5.68 -14.71 -11.60
C ASP A 201 -5.03 -14.46 -10.23
N PHE A 202 -3.97 -15.21 -9.95
CA PHE A 202 -3.19 -15.03 -8.75
C PHE A 202 -2.39 -13.74 -8.84
N ASP A 203 -2.73 -12.77 -8.01
CA ASP A 203 -1.94 -11.57 -7.80
C ASP A 203 -0.55 -11.90 -7.23
N THR A 204 0.34 -10.92 -7.20
CA THR A 204 1.73 -11.07 -6.71
C THR A 204 1.77 -11.82 -5.38
N MET A 205 2.63 -12.84 -5.26
CA MET A 205 2.81 -13.75 -4.12
C MET A 205 1.67 -14.72 -3.82
N LEU A 206 0.47 -14.57 -4.33
CA LEU A 206 -0.64 -15.46 -3.99
C LEU A 206 -0.40 -16.90 -4.46
N HIS A 207 0.20 -17.08 -5.65
CA HIS A 207 0.47 -18.42 -6.16
C HIS A 207 1.48 -19.20 -5.30
N VAL A 208 2.48 -18.53 -4.73
CA VAL A 208 3.46 -19.20 -3.83
C VAL A 208 2.86 -19.50 -2.47
N GLN A 209 1.89 -18.70 -2.01
CA GLN A 209 1.13 -19.02 -0.81
C GLN A 209 0.37 -20.34 -0.95
N MET A 210 -0.14 -20.69 -2.13
CA MET A 210 -0.78 -22.00 -2.37
C MET A 210 0.14 -23.20 -2.09
N GLN A 211 1.45 -22.99 -2.18
CA GLN A 211 2.46 -24.03 -1.97
C GLN A 211 3.00 -24.06 -0.55
N SER A 212 2.60 -23.10 0.28
CA SER A 212 3.00 -23.06 1.70
C SER A 212 2.23 -24.09 2.53
N ARG A 213 2.86 -24.54 3.61
CA ARG A 213 2.25 -25.49 4.56
C ARG A 213 1.29 -24.82 5.51
N CYS A 214 1.64 -23.62 5.95
CA CYS A 214 0.89 -22.90 6.95
C CYS A 214 0.72 -21.42 6.55
N ARG A 215 -0.52 -20.94 6.62
CA ARG A 215 -0.90 -19.53 6.44
C ARG A 215 -1.73 -19.11 7.63
N ALA A 216 -1.37 -18.00 8.24
CA ALA A 216 -2.08 -17.45 9.38
C ALA A 216 -2.80 -16.15 8.99
N LEU A 217 -3.90 -15.89 9.67
CA LEU A 217 -4.67 -14.69 9.55
C LEU A 217 -4.76 -14.00 10.90
N ARG A 218 -4.52 -12.70 10.92
CA ARG A 218 -4.80 -11.87 12.08
C ARG A 218 -5.85 -10.82 11.76
N GLU A 219 -7.04 -11.03 12.25
CA GLU A 219 -8.18 -10.13 12.04
C GLU A 219 -8.17 -8.94 13.02
N VAL A 220 -7.30 -7.95 12.88
CA VAL A 220 -7.32 -6.85 13.88
C VAL A 220 -6.97 -5.48 13.28
N PHE A 221 -7.51 -5.04 12.16
CA PHE A 221 -6.71 -3.99 11.57
C PHE A 221 -7.34 -2.71 11.11
N GLN A 222 -8.63 -2.62 11.04
CA GLN A 222 -9.27 -1.34 10.71
C GLN A 222 -8.98 -0.24 11.74
N SER A 223 -8.54 -0.59 12.95
CA SER A 223 -8.18 0.39 13.99
C SER A 223 -6.74 0.86 13.93
N LEU A 224 -5.82 0.07 13.35
CA LEU A 224 -4.37 0.33 13.41
C LEU A 224 -3.81 1.05 12.18
N LEU A 225 -4.54 1.05 11.07
CA LEU A 225 -4.10 1.68 9.83
C LEU A 225 -5.27 2.30 9.05
N VAL A 226 -4.96 3.20 8.13
CA VAL A 226 -5.87 3.67 7.08
C VAL A 226 -5.33 3.20 5.74
N HIS A 227 -6.12 2.38 5.05
CA HIS A 227 -5.76 1.83 3.74
C HIS A 227 -6.92 2.01 2.76
N PRO A 228 -6.86 3.02 1.87
CA PRO A 228 -7.94 3.26 0.90
C PRO A 228 -7.94 2.29 -0.29
N SER A 229 -7.19 1.21 -0.19
CA SER A 229 -7.10 0.12 -1.18
C SER A 229 -6.77 0.57 -2.60
N ALA A 230 -5.65 0.11 -3.13
CA ALA A 230 -5.22 0.26 -4.53
C ALA A 230 -5.07 1.73 -5.03
N VAL A 231 -4.91 2.73 -4.16
CA VAL A 231 -4.74 4.14 -4.57
C VAL A 231 -3.55 4.32 -5.48
N VAL A 232 -2.45 3.63 -5.23
CA VAL A 232 -1.24 3.69 -6.07
C VAL A 232 -1.51 3.17 -7.48
N CYS A 233 -2.19 2.02 -7.61
CA CYS A 233 -2.58 1.44 -8.91
C CYS A 233 -3.56 2.36 -9.64
N GLN A 234 -4.58 2.85 -8.93
CA GLN A 234 -5.58 3.77 -9.48
C GLN A 234 -4.94 5.08 -9.97
N CYS A 235 -3.98 5.62 -9.21
CA CYS A 235 -3.23 6.81 -9.61
C CYS A 235 -2.47 6.56 -10.91
N THR A 236 -1.77 5.44 -11.03
CA THR A 236 -1.03 5.05 -12.23
C THR A 236 -1.94 4.93 -13.45
N ASP A 237 -3.09 4.28 -13.30
CA ASP A 237 -4.07 4.13 -14.37
C ASP A 237 -4.71 5.45 -14.73
N PHE A 238 -5.10 6.25 -13.75
CA PHE A 238 -5.70 7.56 -13.94
C PHE A 238 -4.78 8.50 -14.71
N VAL A 239 -3.50 8.61 -14.32
CA VAL A 239 -2.50 9.42 -15.01
C VAL A 239 -2.24 8.91 -16.42
N ALA A 240 -2.24 7.60 -16.63
CA ALA A 240 -2.09 6.99 -17.94
C ALA A 240 -3.34 7.11 -18.84
N GLY A 241 -4.49 7.56 -18.31
CA GLY A 241 -5.76 7.64 -19.03
C GLY A 241 -6.40 6.28 -19.30
N ARG A 242 -6.05 5.29 -18.51
CA ARG A 242 -6.70 3.99 -18.52
C ARG A 242 -7.93 4.00 -17.61
N THR A 243 -8.87 3.12 -17.88
CA THR A 243 -9.99 2.89 -16.94
C THR A 243 -9.43 2.38 -15.62
N THR A 244 -9.75 3.06 -14.54
CA THR A 244 -9.29 2.66 -13.22
C THR A 244 -9.94 1.33 -12.80
N PHE A 245 -9.14 0.47 -12.20
CA PHE A 245 -9.57 -0.82 -11.73
C PHE A 245 -10.71 -0.68 -10.70
N ALA A 246 -11.76 -1.48 -10.87
CA ALA A 246 -12.86 -1.66 -9.89
C ALA A 246 -13.70 -0.43 -9.52
N GLY A 247 -13.77 0.63 -10.34
CA GLY A 247 -14.68 1.76 -10.06
C GLY A 247 -14.36 2.55 -8.78
N ARG A 248 -13.18 2.38 -8.18
CA ARG A 248 -12.77 3.03 -6.93
C ARG A 248 -11.96 4.31 -7.14
N SER A 249 -12.09 4.95 -8.29
CA SER A 249 -11.37 6.21 -8.59
C SER A 249 -11.61 7.33 -7.57
N HIS A 250 -12.70 7.25 -6.80
CA HIS A 250 -12.96 8.17 -5.71
C HIS A 250 -11.87 8.16 -4.62
N ASN A 251 -11.19 7.04 -4.38
CA ASN A 251 -10.10 6.97 -3.41
C ASN A 251 -8.93 7.90 -3.76
N LEU A 252 -8.79 8.31 -5.04
CA LEU A 252 -7.81 9.31 -5.45
C LEU A 252 -8.01 10.67 -4.76
N LEU A 253 -9.22 10.94 -4.24
CA LEU A 253 -9.50 12.12 -3.43
C LEU A 253 -8.85 12.08 -2.04
N MET A 254 -8.23 10.98 -1.65
CA MET A 254 -7.40 10.94 -0.44
C MET A 254 -5.95 11.39 -0.69
N LEU A 255 -5.47 11.34 -1.95
CA LEU A 255 -4.11 11.76 -2.30
C LEU A 255 -3.76 13.19 -1.91
N PRO A 256 -4.63 14.20 -2.10
CA PRO A 256 -4.33 15.56 -1.67
C PRO A 256 -3.97 15.67 -0.19
N TYR A 257 -4.69 14.93 0.65
CA TYR A 257 -4.40 14.87 2.08
C TYR A 257 -3.11 14.07 2.38
N PHE A 258 -2.87 12.96 1.69
CA PHE A 258 -1.63 12.20 1.86
C PHE A 258 -0.39 13.00 1.45
N PHE A 259 -0.51 13.78 0.38
CA PHE A 259 0.55 14.70 -0.04
C PHE A 259 0.79 15.80 0.99
N PHE A 260 -0.29 16.34 1.56
CA PHE A 260 -0.21 17.30 2.64
C PHE A 260 0.50 16.76 3.89
N LEU A 261 0.24 15.50 4.25
CA LEU A 261 0.99 14.82 5.32
C LEU A 261 2.48 14.69 4.99
N GLY A 262 2.82 14.50 3.73
CA GLY A 262 4.20 14.44 3.24
C GLY A 262 4.88 15.79 3.07
N GLY A 263 4.17 16.90 3.33
CA GLY A 263 4.71 18.26 3.24
C GLY A 263 4.37 19.01 1.95
N ASP A 264 3.59 18.42 1.02
CA ASP A 264 3.10 19.09 -0.20
C ASP A 264 1.64 19.52 -0.03
N SER A 265 1.44 20.80 0.27
CA SER A 265 0.10 21.38 0.46
C SER A 265 -0.59 21.82 -0.83
N ALA A 266 0.14 21.93 -1.94
CA ALA A 266 -0.36 22.55 -3.17
C ALA A 266 -1.59 21.83 -3.75
N MET A 267 -1.55 20.49 -3.71
CA MET A 267 -2.68 19.68 -4.20
C MET A 267 -3.91 19.84 -3.30
N LEU A 268 -3.74 19.82 -1.97
CA LEU A 268 -4.84 19.99 -1.02
C LEU A 268 -5.60 21.29 -1.28
N PHE A 269 -4.91 22.42 -1.33
CA PHE A 269 -5.52 23.72 -1.59
C PHE A 269 -6.18 23.81 -2.98
N THR A 270 -5.54 23.22 -3.99
CA THR A 270 -6.08 23.24 -5.36
C THR A 270 -7.40 22.47 -5.45
N ILE A 271 -7.48 21.32 -4.80
CA ILE A 271 -8.67 20.47 -4.84
C ILE A 271 -9.76 21.02 -3.90
N SER A 272 -9.41 21.54 -2.71
CA SER A 272 -10.34 22.20 -1.81
C SER A 272 -11.15 23.27 -2.54
N ARG A 273 -10.48 24.19 -3.23
CA ARG A 273 -11.14 25.24 -4.02
C ARG A 273 -12.03 24.71 -5.15
N GLN A 274 -11.79 23.51 -5.67
CA GLN A 274 -12.62 22.89 -6.68
C GLN A 274 -13.85 22.21 -6.07
N LEU A 275 -13.71 21.63 -4.89
CA LEU A 275 -14.80 20.99 -4.15
C LEU A 275 -15.78 22.01 -3.55
N ASP A 276 -15.29 23.17 -3.14
CA ASP A 276 -16.09 24.28 -2.58
C ASP A 276 -17.08 24.90 -3.59
N ARG A 277 -16.82 24.76 -4.89
CA ARG A 277 -17.75 25.23 -5.93
C ARG A 277 -18.91 24.26 -6.05
N VAL A 278 -20.06 24.72 -5.63
CA VAL A 278 -21.33 24.00 -5.65
C VAL A 278 -21.51 23.21 -6.95
N HIS A 279 -21.70 21.89 -6.85
CA HIS A 279 -22.12 20.95 -7.92
C HIS A 279 -21.18 20.78 -9.12
N ARG A 280 -19.86 20.85 -8.94
CA ARG A 280 -18.99 20.39 -10.01
C ARG A 280 -19.03 18.87 -10.14
N GLU A 281 -19.52 18.40 -11.27
CA GLU A 281 -19.49 17.00 -11.68
C GLU A 281 -18.06 16.47 -11.93
N THR A 282 -17.11 17.39 -12.11
CA THR A 282 -15.70 17.06 -12.38
C THR A 282 -14.74 17.98 -11.67
N ILE A 283 -13.67 17.41 -11.15
CA ILE A 283 -12.50 18.15 -10.65
C ILE A 283 -11.26 17.80 -11.46
N ARG A 284 -10.25 18.67 -11.41
CA ARG A 284 -8.95 18.41 -12.01
C ARG A 284 -7.97 17.89 -10.97
N LEU A 285 -7.61 16.62 -11.08
CA LEU A 285 -6.64 15.96 -10.22
C LEU A 285 -5.50 15.41 -11.08
N LEU A 286 -4.24 15.61 -10.70
CA LEU A 286 -3.06 15.11 -11.43
C LEU A 286 -3.10 15.40 -12.94
N GLY A 287 -3.56 16.60 -13.32
CA GLY A 287 -3.66 17.04 -14.71
C GLY A 287 -4.85 16.49 -15.50
N ARG A 288 -5.68 15.61 -14.93
CA ARG A 288 -6.83 14.98 -15.59
C ARG A 288 -8.16 15.33 -14.92
N ARG A 289 -9.27 15.06 -15.62
CA ARG A 289 -10.61 15.21 -15.06
C ARG A 289 -11.01 13.96 -14.30
N LEU A 290 -11.37 14.12 -13.04
CA LEU A 290 -11.99 13.10 -12.20
C LEU A 290 -13.49 13.44 -12.09
N HIS A 291 -14.35 12.50 -12.48
CA HIS A 291 -15.80 12.62 -12.32
C HIS A 291 -16.19 12.35 -10.87
N THR A 292 -16.98 13.24 -10.29
CA THR A 292 -17.41 13.19 -8.89
C THR A 292 -18.90 12.92 -8.72
N ASP A 293 -19.67 13.05 -9.79
CA ASP A 293 -21.13 12.84 -9.87
C ASP A 293 -21.55 11.38 -9.57
N GLY A 294 -20.70 10.40 -9.92
CA GLY A 294 -20.92 8.99 -9.64
C GLY A 294 -20.40 8.51 -8.27
N ILE A 295 -19.84 9.40 -7.44
CA ILE A 295 -19.34 9.02 -6.11
C ILE A 295 -20.51 9.00 -5.12
N LEU A 296 -20.78 7.83 -4.54
CA LEU A 296 -21.85 7.66 -3.58
C LEU A 296 -21.62 8.47 -2.29
N PRO A 297 -22.69 8.99 -1.64
CA PRO A 297 -22.59 9.67 -0.34
C PRO A 297 -21.83 8.87 0.72
N SER A 298 -21.99 7.54 0.73
CA SER A 298 -21.26 6.63 1.63
C SER A 298 -19.75 6.65 1.41
N HIS A 299 -19.29 6.79 0.16
CA HIS A 299 -17.84 6.89 -0.15
C HIS A 299 -17.26 8.21 0.35
N TRP A 300 -18.01 9.33 0.18
CA TRP A 300 -17.60 10.63 0.73
C TRP A 300 -17.48 10.59 2.26
N ALA A 301 -18.47 10.03 2.93
CA ALA A 301 -18.47 9.87 4.39
C ALA A 301 -17.33 8.96 4.88
N TRP A 302 -17.04 7.88 4.13
CA TRP A 302 -15.94 6.97 4.45
C TRP A 302 -14.59 7.68 4.33
N MET A 303 -14.32 8.37 3.22
CA MET A 303 -13.06 9.09 3.02
C MET A 303 -12.85 10.17 4.08
N GLU A 304 -13.89 10.95 4.38
CA GLU A 304 -13.85 11.94 5.46
C GLU A 304 -13.48 11.31 6.79
N LYS A 305 -14.14 10.21 7.15
CA LYS A 305 -13.86 9.47 8.39
C LYS A 305 -12.38 9.00 8.44
N GLN A 306 -11.85 8.48 7.33
CA GLN A 306 -10.47 8.00 7.30
C GLN A 306 -9.47 9.17 7.43
N ILE A 307 -9.69 10.27 6.74
CA ILE A 307 -8.84 11.46 6.85
C ILE A 307 -8.86 12.01 8.28
N ARG A 308 -10.03 12.10 8.93
CA ARG A 308 -10.13 12.54 10.34
C ARG A 308 -9.39 11.61 11.30
N ARG A 309 -9.46 10.29 11.06
CA ARG A 309 -8.71 9.31 11.88
C ARG A 309 -7.21 9.53 11.76
N LEU A 310 -6.71 9.71 10.53
CA LEU A 310 -5.29 10.02 10.31
C LEU A 310 -4.90 11.34 10.97
N GLU A 311 -5.67 12.39 10.77
CA GLU A 311 -5.41 13.71 11.34
C GLU A 311 -5.34 13.65 12.87
N GLN A 312 -6.31 12.97 13.50
CA GLN A 312 -6.33 12.77 14.94
C GLN A 312 -5.12 11.97 15.44
N ALA A 313 -4.73 10.91 14.71
CA ALA A 313 -3.60 10.07 15.12
C ALA A 313 -2.23 10.75 14.90
N VAL A 314 -2.11 11.56 13.84
CA VAL A 314 -0.83 12.18 13.47
C VAL A 314 -0.58 13.48 14.24
N VAL A 315 -1.62 14.31 14.40
CA VAL A 315 -1.51 15.70 14.90
C VAL A 315 -2.26 15.87 16.22
N GLY A 316 -3.27 15.06 16.51
CA GLY A 316 -4.10 15.16 17.72
C GLY A 316 -5.29 16.14 17.59
N TYR A 317 -5.39 16.88 16.50
CA TYR A 317 -6.47 17.83 16.22
C TYR A 317 -6.68 17.97 14.71
N SER A 318 -7.77 18.61 14.29
CA SER A 318 -8.02 18.90 12.87
C SER A 318 -7.39 20.24 12.50
N ARG A 319 -6.43 20.22 11.56
CA ARG A 319 -5.82 21.45 11.02
C ARG A 319 -6.84 22.21 10.16
N PRO A 320 -6.80 23.57 10.15
CA PRO A 320 -7.75 24.39 9.39
C PRO A 320 -7.83 24.00 7.91
N GLU A 321 -6.69 23.76 7.28
CA GLU A 321 -6.59 23.39 5.86
C GLU A 321 -7.29 22.06 5.56
N VAL A 322 -7.16 21.12 6.49
CA VAL A 322 -7.82 19.80 6.39
C VAL A 322 -9.32 19.94 6.64
N ALA A 323 -9.73 20.78 7.60
CA ALA A 323 -11.13 21.06 7.85
C ALA A 323 -11.82 21.70 6.65
N GLU A 324 -11.17 22.66 5.97
CA GLU A 324 -11.64 23.28 4.74
C GLU A 324 -11.77 22.24 3.61
N TYR A 325 -10.74 21.37 3.43
CA TYR A 325 -10.80 20.28 2.46
C TYR A 325 -11.97 19.33 2.69
N LEU A 326 -12.19 18.96 3.95
CA LEU A 326 -13.27 18.05 4.34
C LEU A 326 -14.66 18.67 4.27
N ALA A 327 -14.81 20.00 4.31
CA ALA A 327 -16.10 20.65 4.15
C ALA A 327 -16.79 20.21 2.86
N GLY A 328 -16.04 20.17 1.73
CA GLY A 328 -16.56 19.66 0.46
C GLY A 328 -16.96 18.18 0.46
N PHE A 329 -16.46 17.36 1.39
CA PHE A 329 -16.87 15.96 1.54
C PHE A 329 -18.13 15.84 2.38
N ILE A 330 -18.24 16.66 3.43
CA ILE A 330 -19.38 16.69 4.35
C ILE A 330 -20.66 17.02 3.60
N ASP A 331 -20.62 18.05 2.74
CA ASP A 331 -21.76 18.48 1.96
C ASP A 331 -22.28 17.37 1.04
N ARG A 332 -21.36 16.61 0.42
CA ARG A 332 -21.70 15.49 -0.48
C ARG A 332 -22.11 14.21 0.24
N ALA A 333 -21.73 14.07 1.51
CA ALA A 333 -22.13 12.95 2.38
C ALA A 333 -23.44 13.21 3.13
N GLY A 334 -24.04 14.41 2.99
CA GLY A 334 -25.11 14.91 3.86
C GLY A 334 -26.30 13.97 4.03
N GLU A 335 -26.81 13.39 2.96
CA GLU A 335 -27.95 12.47 3.00
C GLU A 335 -27.65 11.15 3.73
N PHE A 336 -26.42 10.63 3.61
CA PHE A 336 -26.04 9.37 4.24
C PHE A 336 -25.91 9.48 5.77
N ARG A 337 -25.56 10.65 6.29
CA ARG A 337 -25.42 10.88 7.73
C ARG A 337 -26.74 10.88 8.48
N THR A 338 -27.79 11.32 7.84
CA THR A 338 -29.16 11.32 8.40
C THR A 338 -29.73 9.90 8.50
N VAL A 339 -29.47 9.06 7.51
CA VAL A 339 -29.91 7.67 7.46
C VAL A 339 -29.09 6.76 8.39
N GLY A 340 -27.79 6.99 8.50
CA GLY A 340 -26.88 6.16 9.31
C GLY A 340 -27.04 6.29 10.83
N ARG A 341 -27.86 7.21 11.32
CA ARG A 341 -28.26 7.26 12.73
C ARG A 341 -29.34 6.24 13.12
N GLU A 342 -30.04 5.70 12.13
CA GLU A 342 -31.13 4.72 12.35
C GLU A 342 -30.72 3.28 11.99
N ILE A 343 -29.65 3.08 11.25
CA ILE A 343 -29.16 1.75 10.83
C ILE A 343 -27.80 1.54 11.47
N GLY A 344 -27.68 0.54 12.35
CA GLY A 344 -26.41 0.11 12.94
C GLY A 344 -25.36 -0.20 11.85
N PRO A 345 -24.07 -0.36 12.20
CA PRO A 345 -22.97 -0.38 11.24
C PRO A 345 -23.24 -1.42 10.14
N LEU A 346 -23.61 -0.93 8.96
CA LEU A 346 -23.62 -1.73 7.75
C LEU A 346 -22.19 -2.26 7.57
N ALA A 347 -22.07 -3.57 7.62
CA ALA A 347 -20.85 -4.24 7.19
C ALA A 347 -20.57 -3.80 5.74
N VAL A 348 -19.67 -2.84 5.58
CA VAL A 348 -19.12 -2.52 4.27
C VAL A 348 -18.33 -3.76 3.88
N ASN A 349 -18.91 -4.57 3.02
CA ASN A 349 -18.20 -5.66 2.38
C ASN A 349 -17.09 -5.05 1.53
N ASP A 350 -15.92 -4.89 2.14
CA ASP A 350 -14.65 -4.63 1.44
C ASP A 350 -14.26 -5.94 0.75
N SER A 351 -14.77 -6.15 -0.44
CA SER A 351 -14.30 -7.17 -1.38
C SER A 351 -13.44 -6.51 -2.45
#